data_b6890ad7c16dfc79e848036dc593f40b
#
_entry.id   b6890ad7c16dfc79e848036dc593f40b
#
_cell.length_a   1.000
_cell.length_b   1.000
_cell.length_c   1.000
_cell.angle_alpha   90.00
_cell.angle_beta   90.00
_cell.angle_gamma   90.00
#
_symmetry.space_group_name_H-M   'P 1'
#
loop_
_entity.id
_entity.type
_entity.pdbx_description
1 polymer ?
#
loop_
_entity_poly.entity_id
_entity_poly.type
_entity_poly.pdbx_seq_one_letter_code
_entity_poly.pdbx_strand_id
1 'polypeptide(L)'
;VLGPQGGEEELKALQEVIESGWWGKGPKVEEFEERFAEMVGHKYAVAVTSNSHGQDLVMKAMGFKGVDVINPTISFIATAIVPLWNDCTSNIVDVDRRTLCMTPEEVLKWQNHNSEVLIAVNMAGIPCDYEGLRKVFGGFIIEDCAHSCYTEGAGLGGNVAVWSFQAVKTMPCGDGGMITTNDKMLADKCREMTWFGVSSTWSRAQKGLDGKPGYSWDYEVDILGYKYYMIDIMAAIGLEQMKKLPKHLEFRRHVQSRYNKELNVLVERPPHSETVQYYVGRVPSCL
;
A
#
# COMPACT_ATOMS: atom_id res chain seq x y z
N VAL A 1 13.55 18.27 -4.97
CA VAL A 1 12.77 17.81 -6.13
C VAL A 1 11.89 16.66 -5.66
N LEU A 2 10.57 16.83 -5.75
CA LEU A 2 9.59 15.77 -5.54
C LEU A 2 9.50 14.96 -6.84
N GLY A 3 10.36 13.97 -7.01
CA GLY A 3 10.35 13.13 -8.20
C GLY A 3 11.24 11.91 -8.05
N PRO A 4 11.00 10.87 -8.85
CA PRO A 4 11.79 9.65 -8.80
C PRO A 4 13.26 9.93 -9.16
N GLN A 5 14.15 9.23 -8.50
CA GLN A 5 15.60 9.25 -8.77
C GLN A 5 15.96 7.96 -9.50
N GLY A 6 15.92 7.99 -10.83
CA GLY A 6 16.34 6.88 -11.70
C GLY A 6 17.73 7.08 -12.26
N GLY A 7 18.34 6.01 -12.78
CA GLY A 7 19.66 6.01 -13.38
C GLY A 7 19.90 4.82 -14.29
N GLU A 8 21.17 4.47 -14.49
CA GLU A 8 21.58 3.36 -15.34
C GLU A 8 21.06 2.01 -14.85
N GLU A 9 20.89 1.84 -13.53
CA GLU A 9 20.42 0.59 -12.94
C GLU A 9 18.99 0.28 -13.37
N GLU A 10 18.08 1.29 -13.31
CA GLU A 10 16.70 1.13 -13.77
C GLU A 10 16.65 0.94 -15.31
N LEU A 11 17.48 1.64 -16.07
CA LEU A 11 17.56 1.45 -17.54
C LEU A 11 17.99 0.02 -17.87
N LYS A 12 19.00 -0.52 -17.18
CA LYS A 12 19.44 -1.90 -17.36
C LYS A 12 18.37 -2.91 -16.97
N ALA A 13 17.71 -2.72 -15.84
CA ALA A 13 16.62 -3.59 -15.39
C ALA A 13 15.45 -3.59 -16.40
N LEU A 14 15.11 -2.43 -16.97
CA LEU A 14 14.11 -2.33 -18.03
C LEU A 14 14.55 -3.01 -19.32
N GLN A 15 15.81 -2.87 -19.71
CA GLN A 15 16.37 -3.55 -20.88
C GLN A 15 16.24 -5.07 -20.72
N GLU A 16 16.59 -5.63 -19.56
CA GLU A 16 16.43 -7.06 -19.27
C GLU A 16 14.98 -7.53 -19.45
N VAL A 17 14.00 -6.74 -18.98
CA VAL A 17 12.57 -7.06 -19.14
C VAL A 17 12.18 -7.02 -20.63
N ILE A 18 12.62 -6.01 -21.37
CA ILE A 18 12.30 -5.88 -22.79
C ILE A 18 12.89 -7.05 -23.60
N GLU A 19 14.14 -7.40 -23.34
CA GLU A 19 14.85 -8.50 -24.02
C GLU A 19 14.26 -9.87 -23.68
N SER A 20 13.74 -10.05 -22.46
CA SER A 20 13.07 -11.28 -22.05
C SER A 20 11.76 -11.55 -22.81
N GLY A 21 11.15 -10.52 -23.39
CA GLY A 21 9.81 -10.57 -24.00
C GLY A 21 8.66 -10.72 -22.99
N TRP A 22 8.95 -10.74 -21.68
CA TRP A 22 7.95 -10.90 -20.63
C TRP A 22 7.61 -9.54 -19.99
N TRP A 23 6.70 -8.80 -20.59
CA TRP A 23 6.38 -7.42 -20.18
C TRP A 23 5.21 -7.34 -19.19
N GLY A 24 4.34 -8.35 -19.16
CA GLY A 24 3.19 -8.45 -18.26
C GLY A 24 3.58 -8.88 -16.85
N LYS A 25 2.62 -9.49 -16.13
CA LYS A 25 2.91 -10.11 -14.84
C LYS A 25 3.81 -11.33 -15.02
N GLY A 26 4.97 -11.34 -14.39
CA GLY A 26 5.97 -12.38 -14.54
C GLY A 26 6.99 -12.42 -13.41
N PRO A 27 8.21 -12.92 -13.68
CA PRO A 27 9.21 -13.20 -12.64
C PRO A 27 9.70 -11.95 -11.89
N LYS A 28 9.71 -10.77 -12.50
CA LYS A 28 10.10 -9.55 -11.76
C LYS A 28 9.03 -9.15 -10.74
N VAL A 29 7.75 -9.36 -11.03
CA VAL A 29 6.67 -9.15 -10.07
C VAL A 29 6.80 -10.14 -8.91
N GLU A 30 7.04 -11.42 -9.17
CA GLU A 30 7.22 -12.45 -8.14
C GLU A 30 8.40 -12.11 -7.22
N GLU A 31 9.56 -11.77 -7.79
CA GLU A 31 10.75 -11.34 -7.03
C GLU A 31 10.46 -10.08 -6.19
N PHE A 32 9.71 -9.12 -6.73
CA PHE A 32 9.36 -7.90 -6.01
C PHE A 32 8.42 -8.18 -4.84
N GLU A 33 7.41 -9.03 -5.03
CA GLU A 33 6.51 -9.47 -3.97
C GLU A 33 7.28 -10.15 -2.82
N GLU A 34 8.15 -11.11 -3.12
CA GLU A 34 8.95 -11.83 -2.11
C GLU A 34 9.84 -10.89 -1.30
N ARG A 35 10.65 -10.08 -1.99
CA ARG A 35 11.58 -9.15 -1.33
C ARG A 35 10.86 -8.07 -0.53
N PHE A 36 9.73 -7.60 -1.03
CA PHE A 36 8.97 -6.58 -0.32
C PHE A 36 8.28 -7.16 0.92
N ALA A 37 7.71 -8.36 0.84
CA ALA A 37 7.16 -9.07 1.99
C ALA A 37 8.21 -9.24 3.10
N GLU A 38 9.42 -9.71 2.73
CA GLU A 38 10.55 -9.85 3.64
C GLU A 38 10.93 -8.51 4.28
N MET A 39 11.05 -7.44 3.48
CA MET A 39 11.44 -6.11 3.95
C MET A 39 10.48 -5.55 5.00
N VAL A 40 9.16 -5.80 4.85
CA VAL A 40 8.13 -5.26 5.78
C VAL A 40 7.70 -6.27 6.86
N GLY A 41 8.27 -7.47 6.88
CA GLY A 41 8.02 -8.48 7.91
C GLY A 41 6.70 -9.23 7.76
N HIS A 42 6.14 -9.32 6.55
CA HIS A 42 4.96 -10.11 6.23
C HIS A 42 5.31 -11.42 5.52
N LYS A 43 4.38 -12.39 5.57
CA LYS A 43 4.54 -13.68 4.88
C LYS A 43 4.15 -13.61 3.40
N TYR A 44 3.19 -12.75 3.06
CA TYR A 44 2.62 -12.68 1.73
C TYR A 44 2.54 -11.25 1.25
N ALA A 45 2.84 -11.06 -0.04
CA ALA A 45 2.64 -9.84 -0.76
C ALA A 45 1.92 -10.10 -2.09
N VAL A 46 1.09 -9.16 -2.51
CA VAL A 46 0.38 -9.17 -3.80
C VAL A 46 0.55 -7.82 -4.46
N ALA A 47 1.30 -7.79 -5.55
CA ALA A 47 1.54 -6.57 -6.30
C ALA A 47 0.32 -6.16 -7.12
N VAL A 48 -0.02 -4.88 -7.02
CA VAL A 48 -1.19 -4.26 -7.66
C VAL A 48 -0.80 -2.98 -8.40
N THR A 49 -1.70 -2.49 -9.26
CA THR A 49 -1.45 -1.30 -10.07
C THR A 49 -1.42 0.01 -9.29
N SER A 50 -1.96 0.06 -8.07
CA SER A 50 -1.90 1.21 -7.17
C SER A 50 -2.33 0.86 -5.74
N ASN A 51 -2.01 1.70 -4.76
CA ASN A 51 -2.56 1.59 -3.41
C ASN A 51 -4.10 1.60 -3.41
N SER A 52 -4.72 2.47 -4.19
CA SER A 52 -6.19 2.57 -4.28
C SER A 52 -6.82 1.25 -4.76
N HIS A 53 -6.25 0.63 -5.80
CA HIS A 53 -6.70 -0.69 -6.25
C HIS A 53 -6.40 -1.79 -5.24
N GLY A 54 -5.32 -1.66 -4.46
CA GLY A 54 -5.03 -2.58 -3.36
C GLY A 54 -6.08 -2.52 -2.25
N GLN A 55 -6.47 -1.33 -1.81
CA GLN A 55 -7.54 -1.16 -0.83
C GLN A 55 -8.89 -1.66 -1.35
N ASP A 56 -9.25 -1.31 -2.58
CA ASP A 56 -10.47 -1.77 -3.24
C ASP A 56 -10.52 -3.31 -3.33
N LEU A 57 -9.40 -3.90 -3.71
CA LEU A 57 -9.29 -5.36 -3.84
C LEU A 57 -9.42 -6.08 -2.50
N VAL A 58 -8.83 -5.53 -1.43
CA VAL A 58 -8.97 -6.07 -0.07
C VAL A 58 -10.43 -6.01 0.38
N MET A 59 -11.11 -4.91 0.19
CA MET A 59 -12.53 -4.78 0.55
C MET A 59 -13.39 -5.80 -0.20
N LYS A 60 -13.16 -5.96 -1.50
CA LYS A 60 -13.86 -6.95 -2.33
C LYS A 60 -13.54 -8.38 -1.94
N ALA A 61 -12.27 -8.69 -1.66
CA ALA A 61 -11.84 -10.01 -1.24
C ALA A 61 -12.46 -10.40 0.11
N MET A 62 -12.62 -9.46 1.03
CA MET A 62 -13.30 -9.67 2.31
C MET A 62 -14.83 -9.66 2.19
N GLY A 63 -15.38 -9.17 1.08
CA GLY A 63 -16.82 -9.14 0.83
C GLY A 63 -17.54 -7.99 1.55
N PHE A 64 -16.83 -6.95 1.95
CA PHE A 64 -17.44 -5.78 2.60
C PHE A 64 -18.37 -5.05 1.63
N LYS A 65 -19.64 -4.96 2.00
CA LYS A 65 -20.69 -4.29 1.23
C LYS A 65 -21.82 -3.83 2.17
N GLY A 66 -22.27 -2.61 1.99
CA GLY A 66 -23.37 -2.04 2.81
C GLY A 66 -22.97 -1.76 4.25
N VAL A 67 -21.67 -1.74 4.56
CA VAL A 67 -21.13 -1.47 5.91
C VAL A 67 -20.57 -0.07 6.00
N ASP A 68 -20.34 0.39 7.22
CA ASP A 68 -19.70 1.66 7.47
C ASP A 68 -18.19 1.48 7.58
N VAL A 69 -17.46 2.30 6.82
CA VAL A 69 -16.00 2.36 6.83
C VAL A 69 -15.55 3.67 7.48
N ILE A 70 -14.81 3.58 8.56
CA ILE A 70 -14.26 4.75 9.25
C ILE A 70 -12.90 5.08 8.65
N ASN A 71 -12.68 6.33 8.25
CA ASN A 71 -11.46 6.81 7.65
C ASN A 71 -11.14 8.26 8.06
N PRO A 72 -9.85 8.69 8.01
CA PRO A 72 -9.46 10.00 8.49
C PRO A 72 -9.80 11.12 7.50
N THR A 73 -10.07 12.32 8.03
CA THR A 73 -10.30 13.53 7.24
C THR A 73 -9.04 14.03 6.51
N ILE A 74 -7.86 13.74 7.05
CA ILE A 74 -6.58 14.09 6.40
C ILE A 74 -6.03 12.85 5.74
N SER A 75 -6.23 12.75 4.43
CA SER A 75 -5.83 11.63 3.60
C SER A 75 -5.83 12.02 2.12
N PHE A 76 -5.33 11.12 1.27
CA PHE A 76 -5.63 11.18 -0.15
C PHE A 76 -7.08 10.79 -0.39
N ILE A 77 -7.72 11.40 -1.38
CA ILE A 77 -9.15 11.22 -1.66
C ILE A 77 -9.56 9.74 -1.87
N ALA A 78 -8.63 8.89 -2.30
CA ALA A 78 -8.88 7.46 -2.50
C ALA A 78 -9.39 6.78 -1.22
N THR A 79 -8.88 7.16 -0.04
CA THR A 79 -9.30 6.61 1.25
C THR A 79 -10.80 6.77 1.51
N ALA A 80 -11.40 7.87 1.03
CA ALA A 80 -12.83 8.13 1.15
C ALA A 80 -13.64 7.54 -0.03
N ILE A 81 -13.05 7.39 -1.21
CA ILE A 81 -13.73 6.91 -2.43
C ILE A 81 -13.79 5.38 -2.47
N VAL A 82 -12.74 4.69 -2.03
CA VAL A 82 -12.69 3.22 -2.08
C VAL A 82 -13.87 2.55 -1.35
N PRO A 83 -14.31 3.00 -0.16
CA PRO A 83 -15.54 2.50 0.43
C PRO A 83 -16.76 2.62 -0.50
N LEU A 84 -16.90 3.75 -1.19
CA LEU A 84 -18.04 4.01 -2.09
C LEU A 84 -18.03 3.07 -3.31
N TRP A 85 -16.84 2.69 -3.83
CA TRP A 85 -16.72 1.69 -4.90
C TRP A 85 -17.21 0.30 -4.47
N ASN A 86 -17.32 0.07 -3.17
CA ASN A 86 -17.75 -1.19 -2.57
C ASN A 86 -19.17 -1.11 -2.00
N ASP A 87 -19.97 -0.13 -2.42
CA ASP A 87 -21.31 0.12 -1.89
C ASP A 87 -21.36 0.27 -0.36
N CYS A 88 -20.27 0.78 0.24
CA CYS A 88 -20.13 1.06 1.67
C CYS A 88 -20.30 2.55 1.95
N THR A 89 -20.60 2.90 3.20
CA THR A 89 -20.60 4.29 3.66
C THR A 89 -19.18 4.69 4.06
N SER A 90 -18.76 5.89 3.65
CA SER A 90 -17.47 6.47 4.05
C SER A 90 -17.69 7.45 5.21
N ASN A 91 -17.37 7.03 6.44
CA ASN A 91 -17.50 7.84 7.66
C ASN A 91 -16.17 8.52 7.96
N ILE A 92 -16.09 9.82 7.66
CA ILE A 92 -14.88 10.61 7.82
C ILE A 92 -14.81 11.14 9.26
N VAL A 93 -13.71 10.79 9.97
CA VAL A 93 -13.47 11.22 11.35
C VAL A 93 -12.29 12.21 11.43
N ASP A 94 -12.24 12.97 12.51
CA ASP A 94 -11.14 13.92 12.73
C ASP A 94 -9.84 13.18 13.09
N VAL A 95 -8.74 13.91 13.09
CA VAL A 95 -7.40 13.39 13.36
C VAL A 95 -6.74 14.16 14.49
N ASP A 96 -5.76 13.55 15.13
CA ASP A 96 -4.89 14.27 16.08
C ASP A 96 -4.13 15.38 15.36
N ARG A 97 -4.16 16.57 15.94
CA ARG A 97 -3.55 17.78 15.34
C ARG A 97 -2.02 17.72 15.23
N ARG A 98 -1.37 16.84 15.97
CA ARG A 98 0.08 16.68 16.04
C ARG A 98 0.60 15.62 15.11
N THR A 99 -0.10 14.49 15.03
CA THR A 99 0.29 13.34 14.20
C THR A 99 -0.40 13.34 12.84
N LEU A 100 -1.54 14.03 12.71
CA LEU A 100 -2.45 13.97 11.55
C LEU A 100 -2.99 12.57 11.28
N CYS A 101 -2.91 11.69 12.29
CA CYS A 101 -3.42 10.34 12.24
C CYS A 101 -4.76 10.23 13.00
N MET A 102 -5.57 9.27 12.62
CA MET A 102 -6.78 8.87 13.31
C MET A 102 -6.47 8.44 14.75
N THR A 103 -7.34 8.77 15.70
CA THR A 103 -7.16 8.39 17.11
C THR A 103 -8.21 7.40 17.59
N PRO A 104 -7.89 6.59 18.62
CA PRO A 104 -8.87 5.69 19.26
C PRO A 104 -10.13 6.43 19.75
N GLU A 105 -9.98 7.65 20.27
CA GLU A 105 -11.09 8.45 20.79
C GLU A 105 -12.06 8.85 19.68
N GLU A 106 -11.56 9.28 18.53
CA GLU A 106 -12.41 9.62 17.38
C GLU A 106 -13.10 8.38 16.82
N VAL A 107 -12.41 7.24 16.73
CA VAL A 107 -13.05 5.98 16.34
C VAL A 107 -14.15 5.58 17.30
N LEU A 108 -13.90 5.62 18.61
CA LEU A 108 -14.89 5.28 19.64
C LEU A 108 -16.13 6.18 19.58
N LYS A 109 -15.95 7.45 19.27
CA LYS A 109 -17.02 8.45 19.16
C LYS A 109 -17.93 8.22 17.95
N TRP A 110 -17.38 7.76 16.83
CA TRP A 110 -18.07 7.70 15.54
C TRP A 110 -18.46 6.28 15.11
N GLN A 111 -17.88 5.24 15.73
CA GLN A 111 -18.27 3.86 15.41
C GLN A 111 -19.72 3.58 15.85
N ASN A 112 -20.36 2.72 15.11
CA ASN A 112 -21.71 2.21 15.38
C ASN A 112 -21.76 0.70 15.08
N HIS A 113 -22.94 0.10 15.23
CA HIS A 113 -23.13 -1.35 15.02
C HIS A 113 -22.89 -1.83 13.57
N ASN A 114 -22.84 -0.92 12.60
CA ASN A 114 -22.56 -1.21 11.18
C ASN A 114 -21.10 -0.94 10.79
N SER A 115 -20.29 -0.41 11.72
CA SER A 115 -18.88 -0.10 11.47
C SER A 115 -18.05 -1.38 11.49
N GLU A 116 -17.64 -1.87 10.32
CA GLU A 116 -16.89 -3.12 10.18
C GLU A 116 -15.44 -2.91 9.73
N VAL A 117 -15.12 -1.77 9.13
CA VAL A 117 -13.81 -1.50 8.55
C VAL A 117 -13.25 -0.16 9.02
N LEU A 118 -11.96 -0.16 9.36
CA LEU A 118 -11.12 1.03 9.51
C LEU A 118 -10.12 1.09 8.36
N ILE A 119 -9.99 2.25 7.71
CA ILE A 119 -8.84 2.57 6.86
C ILE A 119 -7.98 3.57 7.62
N ALA A 120 -6.92 3.09 8.26
CA ALA A 120 -6.02 3.91 9.08
C ALA A 120 -4.80 4.32 8.28
N VAL A 121 -4.63 5.62 8.07
CA VAL A 121 -3.56 6.18 7.22
C VAL A 121 -2.37 6.60 8.06
N ASN A 122 -1.20 6.04 7.78
CA ASN A 122 0.07 6.45 8.37
C ASN A 122 0.55 7.76 7.71
N MET A 123 -0.05 8.88 8.11
CA MET A 123 0.17 10.16 7.45
C MET A 123 1.64 10.60 7.54
N ALA A 124 2.20 10.95 6.38
CA ALA A 124 3.61 11.33 6.21
C ALA A 124 4.65 10.30 6.72
N GLY A 125 4.21 9.06 7.01
CA GLY A 125 5.02 8.01 7.58
C GLY A 125 4.92 7.88 9.10
N ILE A 126 4.04 8.64 9.74
CA ILE A 126 3.76 8.52 11.18
C ILE A 126 2.75 7.37 11.36
N PRO A 127 3.07 6.30 12.08
CA PRO A 127 2.12 5.23 12.31
C PRO A 127 0.98 5.68 13.23
N CYS A 128 -0.24 5.22 12.93
CA CYS A 128 -1.35 5.36 13.85
C CYS A 128 -1.10 4.57 15.15
N ASP A 129 -1.82 4.92 16.22
CA ASP A 129 -1.83 4.11 17.45
C ASP A 129 -2.66 2.83 17.25
N TYR A 130 -2.08 1.84 16.58
CA TYR A 130 -2.78 0.58 16.28
C TYR A 130 -3.12 -0.22 17.54
N GLU A 131 -2.33 -0.12 18.60
CA GLU A 131 -2.66 -0.76 19.86
C GLU A 131 -3.92 -0.14 20.49
N GLY A 132 -4.01 1.18 20.51
CA GLY A 132 -5.19 1.90 20.96
C GLY A 132 -6.40 1.66 20.06
N LEU A 133 -6.23 1.70 18.74
CA LEU A 133 -7.29 1.41 17.78
C LEU A 133 -7.88 0.00 17.98
N ARG A 134 -7.03 -1.01 18.16
CA ARG A 134 -7.46 -2.39 18.43
C ARG A 134 -8.24 -2.56 19.74
N LYS A 135 -7.97 -1.74 20.75
CA LYS A 135 -8.71 -1.78 22.03
C LYS A 135 -10.14 -1.28 21.90
N VAL A 136 -10.39 -0.36 20.96
CA VAL A 136 -11.72 0.28 20.80
C VAL A 136 -12.49 -0.25 19.61
N PHE A 137 -11.83 -0.85 18.61
CA PHE A 137 -12.43 -1.31 17.37
C PHE A 137 -12.16 -2.79 17.12
N GLY A 138 -13.22 -3.59 17.12
CA GLY A 138 -13.16 -5.04 16.91
C GLY A 138 -13.22 -5.48 15.45
N GLY A 139 -13.40 -4.56 14.50
CA GLY A 139 -13.54 -4.85 13.08
C GLY A 139 -12.21 -5.02 12.34
N PHE A 140 -12.27 -4.95 11.01
CA PHE A 140 -11.13 -5.14 10.13
C PHE A 140 -10.37 -3.84 9.91
N ILE A 141 -9.06 -3.83 10.13
CA ILE A 141 -8.21 -2.66 9.95
C ILE A 141 -7.35 -2.83 8.70
N ILE A 142 -7.57 -1.95 7.71
CA ILE A 142 -6.67 -1.74 6.57
C ILE A 142 -5.68 -0.65 6.97
N GLU A 143 -4.40 -1.00 7.03
CA GLU A 143 -3.33 -0.05 7.25
C GLU A 143 -2.91 0.57 5.93
N ASP A 144 -3.20 1.85 5.72
CA ASP A 144 -2.72 2.57 4.54
C ASP A 144 -1.29 3.06 4.76
N CYS A 145 -0.36 2.31 4.17
CA CYS A 145 1.08 2.53 4.24
C CYS A 145 1.64 3.32 3.04
N ALA A 146 0.80 4.09 2.33
CA ALA A 146 1.24 4.84 1.14
C ALA A 146 2.41 5.81 1.40
N HIS A 147 2.68 6.17 2.66
CA HIS A 147 3.77 7.05 3.06
C HIS A 147 4.82 6.37 3.96
N SER A 148 4.77 5.06 4.18
CA SER A 148 5.44 4.41 5.31
C SER A 148 6.38 3.27 4.93
N CYS A 149 6.75 3.09 3.66
CA CYS A 149 7.60 1.97 3.22
C CYS A 149 8.99 1.93 3.90
N TYR A 150 9.33 2.95 4.67
CA TYR A 150 10.58 3.10 5.41
C TYR A 150 10.39 3.11 6.94
N THR A 151 9.15 3.13 7.40
CA THR A 151 8.85 3.23 8.84
C THR A 151 8.97 1.84 9.47
N GLU A 152 9.79 1.71 10.49
CA GLU A 152 9.94 0.47 11.25
C GLU A 152 8.59 0.05 11.87
N GLY A 153 8.21 -1.20 11.66
CA GLY A 153 6.95 -1.74 12.15
C GLY A 153 5.70 -1.30 11.39
N ALA A 154 5.82 -0.43 10.39
CA ALA A 154 4.67 -0.10 9.54
C ALA A 154 4.20 -1.33 8.77
N GLY A 155 2.89 -1.46 8.64
CA GLY A 155 2.22 -2.59 8.02
C GLY A 155 1.81 -3.67 9.02
N LEU A 156 2.36 -3.70 10.22
CA LEU A 156 2.13 -4.76 11.21
C LEU A 156 0.97 -4.45 12.18
N GLY A 157 0.42 -3.26 12.13
CA GLY A 157 -0.67 -2.82 13.03
C GLY A 157 -2.06 -3.24 12.56
N GLY A 158 -2.29 -3.32 11.26
CA GLY A 158 -3.56 -3.71 10.64
C GLY A 158 -3.76 -5.22 10.50
N ASN A 159 -4.89 -5.63 9.91
CA ASN A 159 -5.11 -7.00 9.43
C ASN A 159 -4.38 -7.21 8.09
N VAL A 160 -4.22 -6.14 7.35
CA VAL A 160 -3.59 -6.06 6.05
C VAL A 160 -2.97 -4.67 5.91
N ALA A 161 -1.86 -4.56 5.20
CA ALA A 161 -1.28 -3.28 4.84
C ALA A 161 -1.31 -3.08 3.32
N VAL A 162 -1.52 -1.83 2.89
CA VAL A 162 -1.53 -1.47 1.47
C VAL A 162 -0.56 -0.32 1.23
N TRP A 163 0.36 -0.55 0.29
CA TRP A 163 1.50 0.32 0.00
C TRP A 163 1.36 1.00 -1.35
N SER A 164 2.08 2.11 -1.55
CA SER A 164 2.08 2.87 -2.80
C SER A 164 3.49 3.06 -3.34
N PHE A 165 3.65 2.84 -4.63
CA PHE A 165 4.89 3.08 -5.39
C PHE A 165 4.71 4.11 -6.50
N GLN A 166 3.71 4.99 -6.34
CA GLN A 166 3.46 6.08 -7.27
C GLN A 166 4.69 7.02 -7.33
N ALA A 167 4.91 7.70 -8.45
CA ALA A 167 6.12 8.45 -8.79
C ALA A 167 6.62 9.45 -7.71
N VAL A 168 5.73 9.99 -6.86
CA VAL A 168 6.11 10.92 -5.77
C VAL A 168 6.47 10.22 -4.45
N LYS A 169 6.32 8.89 -4.35
CA LYS A 169 6.58 8.14 -3.13
C LYS A 169 8.06 7.94 -2.87
N THR A 170 8.41 7.54 -1.66
CA THR A 170 9.82 7.35 -1.24
C THR A 170 10.51 6.23 -2.02
N MET A 171 9.74 5.22 -2.43
CA MET A 171 10.19 4.11 -3.27
C MET A 171 9.27 4.02 -4.50
N PRO A 172 9.53 4.79 -5.57
CA PRO A 172 8.65 4.84 -6.73
C PRO A 172 8.97 3.76 -7.78
N CYS A 173 7.94 3.30 -8.50
CA CYS A 173 8.12 2.51 -9.72
C CYS A 173 7.35 3.07 -10.94
N GLY A 174 6.95 4.35 -10.85
CA GLY A 174 6.08 5.02 -11.81
C GLY A 174 4.65 5.07 -11.31
N ASP A 175 3.96 3.96 -11.34
CA ASP A 175 2.74 3.71 -10.57
C ASP A 175 2.77 2.27 -10.07
N GLY A 176 2.07 2.00 -8.97
CA GLY A 176 2.03 0.66 -8.36
C GLY A 176 1.61 0.69 -6.91
N GLY A 177 1.31 -0.48 -6.40
CA GLY A 177 1.02 -0.73 -5.00
C GLY A 177 1.35 -2.17 -4.62
N MET A 178 1.22 -2.46 -3.32
CA MET A 178 1.40 -3.79 -2.77
C MET A 178 0.38 -3.99 -1.65
N ILE A 179 -0.25 -5.15 -1.63
CA ILE A 179 -1.00 -5.65 -0.47
C ILE A 179 -0.06 -6.58 0.29
N THR A 180 0.10 -6.42 1.60
CA THR A 180 0.89 -7.34 2.42
C THR A 180 0.10 -7.82 3.64
N THR A 181 0.21 -9.11 3.95
CA THR A 181 -0.53 -9.72 5.06
C THR A 181 0.12 -11.03 5.51
N ASN A 182 -0.25 -11.49 6.71
CA ASN A 182 0.08 -12.84 7.19
C ASN A 182 -1.04 -13.85 6.96
N ASP A 183 -2.19 -13.40 6.45
CA ASP A 183 -3.32 -14.25 6.10
C ASP A 183 -3.16 -14.79 4.66
N LYS A 184 -2.90 -16.10 4.57
CA LYS A 184 -2.74 -16.79 3.27
C LYS A 184 -4.01 -16.76 2.43
N MET A 185 -5.17 -16.95 3.06
CA MET A 185 -6.44 -17.02 2.33
C MET A 185 -6.77 -15.67 1.69
N LEU A 186 -6.55 -14.55 2.43
CA LEU A 186 -6.71 -13.22 1.90
C LEU A 186 -5.73 -12.95 0.75
N ALA A 187 -4.45 -13.31 0.93
CA ALA A 187 -3.44 -13.12 -0.10
C ALA A 187 -3.76 -13.88 -1.39
N ASP A 188 -4.12 -15.17 -1.29
CA ASP A 188 -4.48 -16.00 -2.44
C ASP A 188 -5.70 -15.42 -3.16
N LYS A 189 -6.75 -15.06 -2.43
CA LYS A 189 -7.96 -14.47 -3.00
C LYS A 189 -7.68 -13.13 -3.69
N CYS A 190 -6.89 -12.25 -3.07
CA CYS A 190 -6.45 -11.01 -3.71
C CYS A 190 -5.67 -11.32 -5.00
N ARG A 191 -4.77 -12.29 -4.98
CA ARG A 191 -3.96 -12.68 -6.16
C ARG A 191 -4.82 -13.14 -7.33
N GLU A 192 -5.80 -14.01 -7.09
CA GLU A 192 -6.76 -14.45 -8.11
C GLU A 192 -7.59 -13.27 -8.65
N MET A 193 -8.09 -12.43 -7.75
CA MET A 193 -8.89 -11.27 -8.14
C MET A 193 -8.10 -10.20 -8.91
N THR A 194 -6.76 -10.15 -8.81
CA THR A 194 -5.96 -9.22 -9.63
C THR A 194 -6.05 -9.50 -11.12
N TRP A 195 -6.39 -10.75 -11.50
CA TRP A 195 -6.56 -11.16 -12.90
C TRP A 195 -7.90 -11.86 -13.10
N PHE A 196 -8.97 -11.10 -13.13
CA PHE A 196 -10.32 -11.55 -13.48
C PHE A 196 -10.85 -12.76 -12.72
N GLY A 197 -10.25 -13.14 -11.59
CA GLY A 197 -10.64 -14.34 -10.82
C GLY A 197 -10.13 -15.65 -11.40
N VAL A 198 -9.15 -15.60 -12.30
CA VAL A 198 -8.50 -16.80 -12.82
C VAL A 198 -7.64 -17.40 -11.71
N SER A 199 -7.76 -18.71 -11.49
CA SER A 199 -7.03 -19.43 -10.45
C SER A 199 -5.53 -19.10 -10.45
N SER A 200 -4.98 -18.92 -9.25
CA SER A 200 -3.55 -18.64 -9.05
C SER A 200 -2.64 -19.79 -9.52
N THR A 201 -3.21 -20.98 -9.67
CA THR A 201 -2.49 -22.15 -10.20
C THR A 201 -2.43 -22.18 -11.73
N TRP A 202 -3.21 -21.33 -12.42
CA TRP A 202 -3.15 -21.25 -13.87
C TRP A 202 -1.89 -20.53 -14.35
N SER A 203 -1.21 -21.13 -15.33
CA SER A 203 -0.04 -20.54 -15.99
C SER A 203 -0.12 -20.80 -17.49
N ARG A 204 0.22 -19.79 -18.29
CA ARG A 204 0.35 -19.95 -19.76
C ARG A 204 1.39 -21.00 -20.16
N ALA A 205 2.31 -21.33 -19.26
CA ALA A 205 3.33 -22.34 -19.46
C ALA A 205 2.88 -23.73 -19.03
N GLN A 206 1.72 -23.90 -18.37
CA GLN A 206 1.25 -25.22 -17.97
C GLN A 206 0.83 -26.01 -19.21
N LYS A 207 1.52 -27.11 -19.42
CA LYS A 207 1.01 -28.22 -20.22
C LYS A 207 -0.21 -28.79 -19.48
N GLY A 208 -1.29 -29.10 -20.20
CA GLY A 208 -2.50 -29.66 -19.60
C GLY A 208 -2.17 -30.78 -18.59
N LEU A 209 -2.97 -30.89 -17.54
CA LEU A 209 -2.79 -31.85 -16.43
C LEU A 209 -2.57 -33.29 -16.88
N ASP A 210 -2.96 -33.64 -18.13
CA ASP A 210 -2.84 -34.96 -18.74
C ASP A 210 -1.59 -35.09 -19.64
N GLY A 211 -0.63 -34.17 -19.59
CA GLY A 211 0.53 -34.16 -20.48
C GLY A 211 0.21 -33.80 -21.94
N LYS A 212 -1.04 -33.49 -22.26
CA LYS A 212 -1.46 -32.96 -23.56
C LYS A 212 -1.20 -31.47 -23.62
N PRO A 213 -0.94 -30.88 -24.81
CA PRO A 213 -0.85 -29.45 -24.95
C PRO A 213 -2.20 -28.81 -24.51
N GLY A 214 -2.27 -28.24 -23.31
CA GLY A 214 -3.42 -27.44 -22.91
C GLY A 214 -3.44 -26.17 -23.75
N TYR A 215 -4.64 -25.75 -24.15
CA TYR A 215 -4.78 -24.45 -24.81
C TYR A 215 -4.51 -23.34 -23.80
N SER A 216 -3.72 -22.34 -24.17
CA SER A 216 -3.34 -21.23 -23.27
C SER A 216 -4.52 -20.32 -22.85
N TRP A 217 -5.71 -20.57 -23.37
CA TRP A 217 -6.98 -19.89 -23.05
C TRP A 217 -7.98 -20.78 -22.29
N ASP A 218 -7.60 -22.01 -21.96
CA ASP A 218 -8.43 -22.93 -21.18
C ASP A 218 -8.18 -22.66 -19.69
N TYR A 219 -9.01 -21.83 -19.09
CA TYR A 219 -8.97 -21.48 -17.67
C TYR A 219 -10.38 -21.30 -17.11
N GLU A 220 -10.55 -21.66 -15.85
CA GLU A 220 -11.80 -21.45 -15.12
C GLU A 220 -11.73 -20.12 -14.35
N VAL A 221 -12.88 -19.47 -14.20
CA VAL A 221 -13.06 -18.24 -13.43
C VAL A 221 -14.05 -18.56 -12.32
N ASP A 222 -13.54 -18.74 -11.11
CA ASP A 222 -14.34 -19.14 -9.95
C ASP A 222 -14.91 -17.94 -9.18
N ILE A 223 -14.25 -16.78 -9.27
CA ILE A 223 -14.63 -15.56 -8.56
C ILE A 223 -14.60 -14.36 -9.50
N LEU A 224 -15.42 -13.36 -9.20
CA LEU A 224 -15.36 -12.07 -9.91
C LEU A 224 -14.05 -11.36 -9.59
N GLY A 225 -13.22 -11.14 -10.59
CA GLY A 225 -11.95 -10.44 -10.45
C GLY A 225 -11.83 -9.22 -11.36
N TYR A 226 -10.67 -8.58 -11.30
CA TYR A 226 -10.35 -7.29 -11.93
C TYR A 226 -9.03 -7.37 -12.68
N LYS A 227 -8.64 -6.33 -13.37
CA LYS A 227 -7.32 -6.23 -14.01
C LYS A 227 -6.42 -5.28 -13.23
N TYR A 228 -6.02 -5.69 -12.03
CA TYR A 228 -5.29 -4.86 -11.07
C TYR A 228 -3.85 -5.31 -10.81
N TYR A 229 -3.34 -6.31 -11.53
CA TYR A 229 -1.98 -6.81 -11.35
C TYR A 229 -0.91 -5.80 -11.82
N MET A 230 0.21 -5.77 -11.13
CA MET A 230 1.42 -5.08 -11.57
C MET A 230 2.09 -5.82 -12.73
N ILE A 231 2.83 -5.11 -13.58
CA ILE A 231 3.60 -5.67 -14.69
C ILE A 231 5.11 -5.66 -14.39
N ASP A 232 5.87 -6.53 -15.05
CA ASP A 232 7.31 -6.69 -14.81
C ASP A 232 8.11 -5.42 -15.08
N ILE A 233 7.67 -4.57 -16.01
CA ILE A 233 8.29 -3.26 -16.26
C ILE A 233 8.32 -2.40 -14.99
N MET A 234 7.20 -2.33 -14.27
CA MET A 234 7.10 -1.57 -13.02
C MET A 234 7.86 -2.25 -11.88
N ALA A 235 7.74 -3.58 -11.78
CA ALA A 235 8.41 -4.36 -10.74
C ALA A 235 9.94 -4.27 -10.86
N ALA A 236 10.49 -4.28 -12.07
CA ALA A 236 11.92 -4.11 -12.31
C ALA A 236 12.45 -2.78 -11.78
N ILE A 237 11.72 -1.68 -12.02
CA ILE A 237 12.04 -0.37 -11.43
C ILE A 237 11.94 -0.44 -9.90
N GLY A 238 10.87 -1.02 -9.37
CA GLY A 238 10.65 -1.16 -7.93
C GLY A 238 11.77 -1.91 -7.23
N LEU A 239 12.29 -2.99 -7.82
CA LEU A 239 13.42 -3.76 -7.30
C LEU A 239 14.71 -2.91 -7.20
N GLU A 240 15.02 -2.09 -8.21
CA GLU A 240 16.18 -1.20 -8.16
C GLU A 240 15.98 -0.05 -7.16
N GLN A 241 14.78 0.52 -7.08
CA GLN A 241 14.46 1.54 -6.08
C GLN A 241 14.51 1.00 -4.65
N MET A 242 14.15 -0.26 -4.43
CA MET A 242 14.30 -0.93 -3.13
C MET A 242 15.77 -0.98 -2.69
N LYS A 243 16.69 -1.30 -3.60
CA LYS A 243 18.15 -1.29 -3.31
C LYS A 243 18.66 0.10 -2.95
N LYS A 244 18.08 1.15 -3.55
CA LYS A 244 18.45 2.56 -3.33
C LYS A 244 17.78 3.16 -2.08
N LEU A 245 16.74 2.53 -1.55
CA LEU A 245 15.92 3.06 -0.46
C LEU A 245 16.74 3.49 0.76
N PRO A 246 17.71 2.72 1.30
CA PRO A 246 18.50 3.15 2.46
C PRO A 246 19.22 4.49 2.24
N LYS A 247 19.81 4.69 1.07
CA LYS A 247 20.50 5.95 0.70
C LYS A 247 19.52 7.10 0.56
N HIS A 248 18.35 6.86 -0.02
CA HIS A 248 17.30 7.89 -0.12
C HIS A 248 16.79 8.31 1.25
N LEU A 249 16.64 7.37 2.18
CA LEU A 249 16.22 7.65 3.56
C LEU A 249 17.26 8.47 4.32
N GLU A 250 18.53 8.14 4.20
CA GLU A 250 19.62 8.90 4.81
C GLU A 250 19.59 10.37 4.34
N PHE A 251 19.47 10.60 3.04
CA PHE A 251 19.36 11.96 2.49
C PHE A 251 18.12 12.70 3.01
N ARG A 252 16.96 12.04 3.04
CA ARG A 252 15.72 12.64 3.53
C ARG A 252 15.79 12.96 5.02
N ARG A 253 16.37 12.08 5.84
CA ARG A 253 16.63 12.34 7.28
C ARG A 253 17.56 13.54 7.47
N HIS A 254 18.57 13.67 6.64
CA HIS A 254 19.44 14.85 6.67
C HIS A 254 18.66 16.14 6.38
N VAL A 255 17.84 16.17 5.33
CA VAL A 255 17.00 17.32 5.00
C VAL A 255 16.00 17.63 6.13
N GLN A 256 15.35 16.61 6.69
CA GLN A 256 14.44 16.75 7.82
C GLN A 256 15.15 17.36 9.04
N SER A 257 16.35 16.88 9.35
CA SER A 257 17.16 17.43 10.46
C SER A 257 17.47 18.91 10.27
N ARG A 258 17.78 19.33 9.05
CA ARG A 258 17.98 20.76 8.73
C ARG A 258 16.70 21.57 8.92
N TYR A 259 15.58 21.11 8.39
CA TYR A 259 14.30 21.79 8.59
C TYR A 259 13.92 21.85 10.06
N ASN A 260 14.17 20.80 10.82
CA ASN A 260 13.96 20.76 12.25
C ASN A 260 14.74 21.87 12.99
N LYS A 261 15.97 22.09 12.58
CA LYS A 261 16.84 23.11 13.19
C LYS A 261 16.47 24.55 12.76
N GLU A 262 16.15 24.73 11.48
CA GLU A 262 15.95 26.05 10.89
C GLU A 262 14.51 26.58 11.08
N LEU A 263 13.50 25.67 11.18
CA LEU A 263 12.08 26.01 11.25
C LEU A 263 11.44 25.75 12.63
N ASN A 264 12.22 25.38 13.64
CA ASN A 264 11.71 24.95 14.94
C ASN A 264 10.86 26.01 15.68
N VAL A 265 11.06 27.30 15.36
CA VAL A 265 10.33 28.42 15.96
C VAL A 265 9.00 28.72 15.27
N LEU A 266 8.81 28.20 14.04
CA LEU A 266 7.68 28.54 13.17
C LEU A 266 6.70 27.39 13.00
N VAL A 267 7.08 26.17 13.41
CA VAL A 267 6.34 24.95 13.03
C VAL A 267 6.20 24.00 14.21
N GLU A 268 4.98 23.76 14.67
CA GLU A 268 4.67 22.65 15.59
C GLU A 268 4.79 21.32 14.83
N ARG A 269 5.51 20.38 15.41
CA ARG A 269 5.72 19.04 14.82
C ARG A 269 5.31 17.94 15.77
N PRO A 270 4.91 16.78 15.22
CA PRO A 270 4.70 15.59 16.04
C PRO A 270 5.98 15.24 16.80
N PRO A 271 5.90 14.96 18.11
CA PRO A 271 7.06 14.47 18.85
C PRO A 271 7.49 13.11 18.30
N HIS A 272 8.79 12.91 18.16
CA HIS A 272 9.42 11.64 17.77
C HIS A 272 9.10 11.10 16.36
N SER A 273 8.57 11.90 15.45
CA SER A 273 8.23 11.43 14.10
C SER A 273 9.36 11.65 13.09
N GLU A 274 9.83 10.57 12.49
CA GLU A 274 10.61 10.63 11.25
C GLU A 274 9.65 10.75 10.06
N THR A 275 9.33 11.97 9.66
CA THR A 275 8.43 12.22 8.52
C THR A 275 9.22 12.37 7.22
N VAL A 276 9.88 11.28 6.79
CA VAL A 276 10.76 11.32 5.61
C VAL A 276 10.01 11.36 4.26
N GLN A 277 8.73 11.05 4.21
CA GLN A 277 7.93 11.22 2.99
C GLN A 277 7.61 12.69 2.76
N TYR A 278 7.09 13.36 3.78
CA TYR A 278 6.79 14.80 3.77
C TYR A 278 7.31 15.44 5.05
N TYR A 279 7.79 16.66 4.95
CA TYR A 279 8.01 17.48 6.13
C TYR A 279 6.67 18.06 6.57
N VAL A 280 6.18 17.58 7.71
CA VAL A 280 4.90 18.02 8.27
C VAL A 280 5.17 18.99 9.40
N GLY A 281 4.51 20.12 9.34
CA GLY A 281 4.57 21.13 10.37
C GLY A 281 3.37 22.06 10.32
N ARG A 282 3.04 22.63 11.46
CA ARG A 282 1.92 23.52 11.61
C ARG A 282 2.41 24.96 11.77
N VAL A 283 1.95 25.80 10.86
CA VAL A 283 2.23 27.24 10.90
C VAL A 283 1.09 27.93 11.67
N PRO A 284 1.40 28.89 12.58
CA PRO A 284 0.36 29.71 13.21
C PRO A 284 -0.50 30.42 12.16
N SER A 285 -1.80 30.54 12.42
CA SER A 285 -2.79 31.11 11.48
C SER A 285 -2.62 32.59 11.17
N CYS A 286 -1.60 33.23 11.74
CA CYS A 286 -1.31 34.65 11.58
C CYS A 286 -0.10 34.94 10.65
N LEU A 287 0.36 33.98 9.90
CA LEU A 287 1.37 34.16 8.84
C LEU A 287 0.75 34.23 7.46
#